data_7dcf5ffd8e821db4ac5b30c5e2cb4b90
#
_entry.id   7dcf5ffd8e821db4ac5b30c5e2cb4b90
#
_cell.length_a   1.000
_cell.length_b   1.000
_cell.length_c   1.000
_cell.angle_alpha   90.00
_cell.angle_beta   90.00
_cell.angle_gamma   90.00
#
_symmetry.space_group_name_H-M   'P 1'
#
loop_
_entity.id
_entity.type
_entity.pdbx_description
1 polymer ?
#
loop_
_entity_poly.entity_id
_entity_poly.type
_entity_poly.pdbx_seq_one_letter_code
_entity_poly.pdbx_strand_id
1 'polypeptide(L)'
;MRWQQRKGLEIGLFTMKIQRMVSWFRLDTEALAGELVVDHIPLDTLRSIFTPPPTDELLYNPYDIQQREALLLAPWIDLRFEFAAYSYQLDCFQA
;
A
#
# COMPACT_ATOMS: atom_id res chain seq x y z
N MET A 1 -2.42 10.19 0.04
CA MET A 1 -3.13 9.11 0.76
C MET A 1 -4.60 9.13 0.39
N ARG A 2 -5.13 7.99 0.07
CA ARG A 2 -6.53 7.92 -0.27
C ARG A 2 -7.32 7.34 0.89
N TRP A 3 -8.30 8.09 1.37
CA TRP A 3 -9.15 7.65 2.45
C TRP A 3 -10.57 7.49 1.98
N GLN A 4 -11.17 6.33 2.31
CA GLN A 4 -12.53 6.14 2.06
C GLN A 4 -13.26 6.13 3.32
N GLN A 5 -14.12 7.14 3.55
CA GLN A 5 -14.80 7.23 4.77
C GLN A 5 -16.07 6.49 4.74
N ARG A 6 -16.33 5.71 5.70
CA ARG A 6 -17.51 5.08 5.78
C ARG A 6 -18.45 5.92 6.44
N LYS A 7 -19.52 6.07 5.93
CA LYS A 7 -20.48 6.85 6.43
C LYS A 7 -21.11 6.32 7.56
N GLY A 8 -21.37 6.87 8.28
CA GLY A 8 -22.03 6.49 9.30
C GLY A 8 -21.74 6.03 10.55
N LEU A 9 -21.49 5.90 10.86
CA LEU A 9 -21.25 5.54 11.78
C LEU A 9 -20.94 5.37 12.86
N GLU A 10 -20.50 5.12 13.05
CA GLU A 10 -20.09 4.77 13.94
C GLU A 10 -19.76 5.39 14.89
N ILE A 11 -19.99 5.82 15.16
CA ILE A 11 -19.90 6.41 16.09
C ILE A 11 -19.01 6.15 17.07
N GLY A 12 -18.43 6.63 17.19
CA GLY A 12 -17.58 6.61 18.08
C GLY A 12 -16.74 5.56 18.40
N LEU A 13 -16.91 4.82 18.06
CA LEU A 13 -16.18 3.89 18.46
C LEU A 13 -15.27 3.54 17.73
N PHE A 14 -14.98 3.83 17.17
CA PHE A 14 -14.32 3.51 16.38
C PHE A 14 -13.13 3.29 16.21
N THR A 15 -12.83 2.58 15.88
CA THR A 15 -11.70 2.06 15.44
C THR A 15 -11.59 2.25 14.04
N MET A 16 -10.68 3.00 13.61
CA MET A 16 -10.40 3.11 12.28
C MET A 16 -9.76 1.88 11.79
N LYS A 17 -10.28 1.30 10.78
CA LYS A 17 -9.69 0.16 10.19
C LYS A 17 -8.87 0.59 9.03
N ILE A 18 -7.61 0.31 9.06
CA ILE A 18 -6.68 0.68 8.01
C ILE A 18 -6.28 -0.56 7.24
N GLN A 19 -6.31 -0.46 5.92
CA GLN A 19 -5.92 -1.57 5.07
C GLN A 19 -4.81 -1.11 4.15
N ARG A 20 -3.74 -1.87 4.08
CA ARG A 20 -2.64 -1.55 3.19
C ARG A 20 -2.64 -2.51 2.02
N MET A 21 -2.36 -1.97 0.85
CA MET A 21 -2.38 -2.73 -0.39
C MET A 21 -1.21 -2.38 -1.26
N VAL A 22 -0.76 -3.33 -2.03
CA VAL A 22 0.09 -3.04 -3.18
C VAL A 22 -0.88 -2.86 -4.35
N SER A 23 -0.83 -1.71 -4.98
CA SER A 23 -1.68 -1.40 -6.13
C SER A 23 -0.81 -1.23 -7.36
N TRP A 24 -1.31 -1.64 -8.52
CA TRP A 24 -0.54 -1.42 -9.75
C TRP A 24 -1.43 -0.89 -10.85
N PHE A 25 -0.80 -0.08 -11.69
CA PHE A 25 -1.48 0.69 -12.71
C PHE A 25 -0.79 0.48 -14.04
N ARG A 26 -1.54 0.46 -15.10
CA ARG A 26 -0.98 0.31 -16.43
C ARG A 26 -0.14 1.53 -16.76
N LEU A 27 1.03 1.31 -17.36
CA LEU A 27 1.89 2.44 -17.73
C LEU A 27 1.31 3.25 -18.88
N ASP A 28 0.57 2.61 -19.79
CA ASP A 28 0.05 3.31 -20.96
C ASP A 28 -1.19 4.15 -20.67
N THR A 29 -2.07 3.69 -19.79
CA THR A 29 -3.34 4.39 -19.56
C THR A 29 -3.44 4.93 -18.13
N GLU A 30 -2.54 4.48 -17.24
CA GLU A 30 -2.58 4.79 -15.81
C GLU A 30 -3.82 4.21 -15.10
N ALA A 31 -4.51 3.32 -15.76
CA ALA A 31 -5.68 2.69 -15.15
C ALA A 31 -5.24 1.66 -14.12
N LEU A 32 -6.01 1.55 -13.03
CA LEU A 32 -5.76 0.56 -12.02
C LEU A 32 -5.91 -0.83 -12.60
N ALA A 33 -4.88 -1.65 -12.48
CA ALA A 33 -4.87 -2.99 -13.01
C ALA A 33 -5.04 -4.06 -11.95
N GLY A 34 -4.63 -3.80 -10.72
CA GLY A 34 -4.80 -4.78 -9.66
C GLY A 34 -4.41 -4.26 -8.30
N GLU A 35 -4.80 -5.00 -7.28
CA GLU A 35 -4.53 -4.67 -5.89
C GLU A 35 -4.32 -5.95 -5.11
N LEU A 36 -3.40 -5.92 -4.16
CA LEU A 36 -3.13 -7.06 -3.29
C LEU A 36 -3.04 -6.56 -1.86
N VAL A 37 -3.87 -7.10 -0.98
CA VAL A 37 -3.86 -6.72 0.43
C VAL A 37 -2.61 -7.26 1.09
N VAL A 38 -1.92 -6.40 1.84
CA VAL A 38 -0.66 -6.76 2.49
C VAL A 38 -0.70 -6.52 3.99
N ASP A 39 -1.88 -6.60 4.59
CA ASP A 39 -2.05 -6.36 6.03
C ASP A 39 -1.31 -7.37 6.89
N HIS A 40 -0.92 -8.51 6.33
CA HIS A 40 -0.16 -9.52 7.05
C HIS A 40 1.31 -9.15 7.24
N ILE A 41 1.80 -8.14 6.55
CA ILE A 41 3.18 -7.71 6.71
C ILE A 41 3.26 -6.77 7.92
N PRO A 42 4.13 -7.06 8.90
CA PRO A 42 4.23 -6.19 10.06
C PRO A 42 4.62 -4.76 9.68
N LEU A 43 4.08 -3.80 10.41
CA LEU A 43 4.37 -2.40 10.14
C LEU A 43 5.87 -2.10 10.21
N ASP A 44 6.56 -2.67 11.17
CA ASP A 44 8.00 -2.45 11.29
C ASP A 44 8.75 -2.93 10.05
N THR A 45 8.30 -4.02 9.45
CA THR A 45 8.90 -4.53 8.22
C THR A 45 8.66 -3.54 7.08
N LEU A 46 7.44 -3.05 6.95
CA LEU A 46 7.13 -2.08 5.91
C LEU A 46 7.94 -0.80 6.11
N ARG A 47 8.10 -0.37 7.35
CA ARG A 47 8.88 0.83 7.64
C ARG A 47 10.36 0.64 7.27
N SER A 48 10.89 -0.54 7.44
CA SER A 48 12.28 -0.79 7.07
C SER A 48 12.45 -0.86 5.56
N ILE A 49 11.42 -1.28 4.84
CA ILE A 49 11.47 -1.35 3.38
C ILE A 49 11.31 0.03 2.75
N PHE A 50 10.35 0.81 3.23
CA PHE A 50 9.98 2.08 2.59
C PHE A 50 10.60 3.30 3.26
N THR A 51 11.17 3.16 4.45
CA THR A 51 11.83 4.23 5.18
C THR A 51 11.07 5.55 5.13
N PRO A 52 9.87 5.60 5.72
CA PRO A 52 9.05 6.81 5.63
C PRO A 52 9.66 7.97 6.41
N PRO A 53 9.31 9.21 6.04
CA PRO A 53 9.76 10.35 6.80
C PRO A 53 9.08 10.39 8.18
N PRO A 54 9.63 11.12 9.15
CA PRO A 54 9.02 11.20 10.47
C PRO A 54 7.58 11.71 10.47
N THR A 55 7.19 12.43 9.43
CA THR A 55 5.84 12.96 9.33
C THR A 55 4.83 11.90 8.85
N ASP A 56 5.29 10.72 8.44
CA ASP A 56 4.41 9.67 7.96
C ASP A 56 4.87 8.31 8.47
N GLU A 57 5.12 8.20 9.77
CA GLU A 57 5.64 6.96 10.34
C GLU A 57 4.75 5.76 10.14
N LEU A 58 3.47 5.97 9.97
CA LEU A 58 2.52 4.89 9.80
C LEU A 58 2.25 4.55 8.34
N LEU A 59 3.00 5.17 7.42
CA LEU A 59 2.91 4.87 5.99
C LEU A 59 1.50 5.07 5.45
N TYR A 60 0.94 6.23 5.74
CA TYR A 60 -0.39 6.57 5.23
C TYR A 60 -0.36 7.10 3.80
N ASN A 61 0.76 7.68 3.39
CA ASN A 61 0.90 8.19 2.02
C ASN A 61 1.28 7.06 1.07
N PRO A 62 1.07 7.23 -0.23
CA PRO A 62 1.50 6.23 -1.20
C PRO A 62 3.02 6.23 -1.33
N TYR A 63 3.59 5.05 -1.50
CA TYR A 63 5.04 4.90 -1.66
C TYR A 63 5.30 4.06 -2.91
N ASP A 64 6.19 4.54 -3.77
CA ASP A 64 6.54 3.82 -4.98
C ASP A 64 7.26 2.52 -4.65
N ILE A 65 6.96 1.49 -5.41
CA ILE A 65 7.65 0.22 -5.31
C ILE A 65 8.49 0.07 -6.57
N GLN A 66 9.80 0.07 -6.38
CA GLN A 66 10.73 -0.17 -7.46
C GLN A 66 11.43 -1.50 -7.22
N GLN A 67 12.47 -1.78 -8.01
CA GLN A 67 13.13 -3.07 -7.93
C GLN A 67 13.59 -3.43 -6.51
N ARG A 68 14.14 -2.45 -5.81
CA ARG A 68 14.63 -2.70 -4.46
C ARG A 68 13.53 -3.12 -3.52
N GLU A 69 12.43 -2.38 -3.51
CA GLU A 69 11.30 -2.68 -2.64
C GLU A 69 10.65 -4.01 -3.02
N ALA A 70 10.57 -4.29 -4.32
CA ALA A 70 9.98 -5.54 -4.78
C ALA A 70 10.77 -6.74 -4.26
N LEU A 71 12.10 -6.65 -4.26
CA LEU A 71 12.93 -7.72 -3.75
C LEU A 71 12.73 -7.93 -2.25
N LEU A 72 12.57 -6.83 -1.52
CA LEU A 72 12.37 -6.92 -0.08
C LEU A 72 10.97 -7.38 0.31
N LEU A 73 10.01 -7.17 -0.58
CA LEU A 73 8.65 -7.64 -0.36
C LEU A 73 8.46 -9.09 -0.75
N ALA A 74 9.35 -9.63 -1.57
CA ALA A 74 9.18 -10.98 -2.12
C ALA A 74 8.93 -12.08 -1.08
N PRO A 75 9.58 -12.06 0.09
CA PRO A 75 9.31 -13.10 1.08
C PRO A 75 7.91 -13.04 1.68
N TRP A 76 7.23 -11.92 1.52
CA TRP A 76 5.94 -11.67 2.16
C TRP A 76 4.74 -11.81 1.25
N ILE A 77 4.93 -11.68 -0.05
CA ILE A 77 3.82 -11.69 -0.99
C ILE A 77 4.16 -12.52 -2.22
N ASP A 78 3.11 -13.09 -2.81
CA ASP A 78 3.26 -13.89 -4.01
C ASP A 78 2.78 -13.04 -5.18
N LEU A 79 3.60 -12.11 -5.60
CA LEU A 79 3.26 -11.20 -6.69
C LEU A 79 4.44 -11.11 -7.64
N ARG A 80 4.17 -11.32 -8.91
CA ARG A 80 5.19 -11.18 -9.92
C ARG A 80 5.17 -9.74 -10.42
N PHE A 81 6.22 -9.00 -10.13
CA PHE A 81 6.32 -7.62 -10.57
C PHE A 81 6.73 -7.55 -12.04
N GLU A 82 6.03 -6.71 -12.80
CA GLU A 82 6.31 -6.53 -14.22
C GLU A 82 6.45 -5.05 -14.50
N PHE A 83 7.60 -4.51 -14.18
CA PHE A 83 7.83 -3.06 -14.27
C PHE A 83 7.80 -2.52 -15.69
N ALA A 84 7.91 -3.39 -16.70
CA ALA A 84 7.79 -2.94 -18.08
C ALA A 84 6.34 -2.62 -18.45
N ALA A 85 5.38 -3.14 -17.71
CA ALA A 85 3.96 -2.96 -18.03
C ALA A 85 3.21 -2.13 -17.00
N TYR A 86 3.68 -2.12 -15.74
CA TYR A 86 2.94 -1.50 -14.65
C TYR A 86 3.82 -0.69 -13.73
N SER A 87 3.24 0.32 -13.11
CA SER A 87 3.83 0.99 -11.97
C SER A 87 3.17 0.45 -10.71
N TYR A 88 3.94 0.35 -9.64
CA TYR A 88 3.48 -0.26 -8.39
C TYR A 88 3.66 0.70 -7.24
N GLN A 89 2.75 0.65 -6.29
CA GLN A 89 2.87 1.48 -5.09
C GLN A 89 2.22 0.80 -3.90
N LEU A 90 2.69 1.17 -2.72
CA LEU A 90 2.06 0.79 -1.47
C LEU A 90 1.04 1.86 -1.15
N ASP A 91 -0.22 1.45 -0.99
CA ASP A 91 -1.31 2.36 -0.67
C ASP A 91 -1.91 2.03 0.69
N CYS A 92 -2.50 3.02 1.30
CA CYS A 92 -3.18 2.86 2.57
C CYS A 92 -4.60 3.41 2.43
N PHE A 93 -5.56 2.60 2.81
CA PHE A 93 -6.97 2.97 2.76
C PHE A 93 -7.58 2.89 4.14
N GLN A 94 -8.55 3.73 4.37
CA GLN A 94 -9.38 3.62 5.55
C GLN A 94 -10.63 2.86 5.13
N ALA A 95 -10.82 1.72 5.70
CA ALA A 95 -11.94 0.87 5.34
C ALA A 95 -13.17 1.19 6.20
#